data_28275b3b143214123f1209d28c4a8845
#
_entry.id   28275b3b143214123f1209d28c4a8845
#
_cell.length_a   1.000
_cell.length_b   1.000
_cell.length_c   1.000
_cell.angle_alpha   90.00
_cell.angle_beta   90.00
_cell.angle_gamma   90.00
#
_symmetry.space_group_name_H-M   'P 1'
#
loop_
_entity.id
_entity.type
_entity.pdbx_description
1 polymer ?
#
loop_
_entity_poly.entity_id
_entity_poly.type
_entity_poly.pdbx_seq_one_letter_code
_entity_poly.pdbx_strand_id
1 'polypeptide(L)'
;MNEKKGKHWKLIIPGIILALVLLIAAVFHVNEITVEGNTFFSQEVVAGEVCNTFLDHNVVSSWIKRKLGFCPSLPYVREYQVTYPGIHKIHIKLYEKKMIAGISYMNQFIYFDKDGVVLKSTQDEIKGIPLFET
;
A
#
# COMPACT_ATOMS: atom_id res chain seq x y z
N MET A 1 25.47 -13.14 -44.71
CA MET A 1 25.81 -13.69 -43.37
C MET A 1 25.50 -12.73 -42.24
N ASN A 2 25.81 -11.46 -42.35
CA ASN A 2 25.54 -10.47 -41.31
C ASN A 2 24.03 -10.25 -41.08
N GLU A 3 23.22 -10.40 -42.11
CA GLU A 3 21.76 -10.24 -42.01
C GLU A 3 21.11 -11.33 -41.14
N LYS A 4 21.60 -12.58 -41.24
CA LYS A 4 21.10 -13.69 -40.42
C LYS A 4 21.43 -13.49 -38.93
N LYS A 5 22.62 -12.97 -38.62
CA LYS A 5 22.99 -12.63 -37.24
C LYS A 5 22.09 -11.50 -36.67
N GLY A 6 21.78 -10.53 -37.50
CA GLY A 6 20.87 -9.42 -37.10
C GLY A 6 19.46 -9.88 -36.80
N LYS A 7 18.93 -10.86 -37.53
CA LYS A 7 17.58 -11.44 -37.28
C LYS A 7 17.55 -12.23 -35.97
N HIS A 8 18.61 -13.00 -35.67
CA HIS A 8 18.67 -13.76 -34.43
C HIS A 8 18.73 -12.86 -33.20
N TRP A 9 19.46 -11.76 -33.27
CA TRP A 9 19.55 -10.78 -32.19
C TRP A 9 18.20 -10.15 -31.89
N LYS A 10 17.37 -9.87 -32.89
CA LYS A 10 16.03 -9.29 -32.72
C LYS A 10 15.08 -10.22 -31.98
N LEU A 11 15.31 -11.55 -32.07
CA LEU A 11 14.52 -12.56 -31.36
C LEU A 11 15.12 -12.90 -29.99
N ILE A 12 16.42 -12.88 -29.86
CA ILE A 12 17.15 -13.24 -28.64
C ILE A 12 16.96 -12.19 -27.57
N ILE A 13 17.07 -10.89 -27.90
CA ILE A 13 16.95 -9.79 -26.94
C ILE A 13 15.57 -9.77 -26.28
N PRO A 14 14.43 -9.80 -27.01
CA PRO A 14 13.11 -9.89 -26.40
C PRO A 14 12.92 -11.15 -25.57
N GLY A 15 13.50 -12.28 -26.02
CA GLY A 15 13.44 -13.55 -25.30
C GLY A 15 14.16 -13.49 -23.95
N ILE A 16 15.34 -12.86 -23.92
CA ILE A 16 16.10 -12.67 -22.67
C ILE A 16 15.34 -11.74 -21.72
N ILE A 17 14.79 -10.66 -22.23
CA ILE A 17 13.99 -9.71 -21.42
C ILE A 17 12.78 -10.42 -20.82
N LEU A 18 12.06 -11.21 -21.62
CA LEU A 18 10.92 -11.98 -21.14
C LEU A 18 11.33 -12.98 -20.05
N ALA A 19 12.44 -13.69 -20.26
CA ALA A 19 12.95 -14.65 -19.28
C ALA A 19 13.31 -13.95 -17.96
N LEU A 20 13.94 -12.77 -18.02
CA LEU A 20 14.28 -11.98 -16.83
C LEU A 20 13.03 -11.50 -16.10
N VAL A 21 12.01 -11.04 -16.83
CA VAL A 21 10.74 -10.61 -16.23
C VAL A 21 10.06 -11.77 -15.52
N LEU A 22 10.01 -12.95 -16.14
CA LEU A 22 9.43 -14.14 -15.52
C LEU A 22 10.23 -14.59 -14.29
N LEU A 23 11.54 -14.50 -14.34
CA LEU A 23 12.40 -14.83 -13.21
C LEU A 23 12.16 -13.88 -12.04
N ILE A 24 12.08 -12.58 -12.30
CA ILE A 24 11.78 -11.56 -11.28
C ILE A 24 10.39 -11.81 -10.69
N ALA A 25 9.40 -12.11 -11.53
CA ALA A 25 8.04 -12.40 -11.07
C ALA A 25 7.99 -13.61 -10.15
N ALA A 26 8.78 -14.64 -10.43
CA ALA A 26 8.82 -15.85 -9.62
C ALA A 26 9.62 -15.68 -8.32
N VAL A 27 10.80 -15.01 -8.40
CA VAL A 27 11.74 -14.89 -7.28
C VAL A 27 11.29 -13.83 -6.28
N PHE A 28 10.80 -12.69 -6.76
CA PHE A 28 10.43 -11.55 -5.90
C PHE A 28 8.94 -11.48 -5.60
N HIS A 29 8.24 -12.60 -5.66
CA HIS A 29 6.82 -12.68 -5.34
C HIS A 29 6.59 -12.32 -3.86
N VAL A 30 5.60 -11.47 -3.59
CA VAL A 30 5.27 -11.04 -2.23
C VAL A 30 4.48 -12.13 -1.52
N ASN A 31 5.00 -12.62 -0.39
CA ASN A 31 4.34 -13.61 0.45
C ASN A 31 3.80 -13.02 1.74
N GLU A 32 4.37 -11.90 2.19
CA GLU A 32 4.01 -11.31 3.47
C GLU A 32 4.01 -9.79 3.36
N ILE A 33 2.96 -9.18 3.90
CA ILE A 33 2.84 -7.73 4.05
C ILE A 33 2.63 -7.46 5.53
N THR A 34 3.53 -6.69 6.14
CA THR A 34 3.43 -6.31 7.54
C THR A 34 3.12 -4.82 7.65
N VAL A 35 2.36 -4.43 8.67
CA VAL A 35 1.97 -3.05 8.91
C VAL A 35 2.31 -2.69 10.34
N GLU A 36 2.94 -1.53 10.52
CA GLU A 36 3.31 -0.99 11.81
C GLU A 36 2.68 0.39 11.99
N GLY A 37 2.26 0.72 13.19
CA GLY A 37 1.66 2.02 13.50
C GLY A 37 0.17 2.11 13.27
N ASN A 38 -0.48 1.01 12.91
CA ASN A 38 -1.94 0.94 12.73
C ASN A 38 -2.62 0.76 14.10
N THR A 39 -3.16 1.82 14.66
CA THR A 39 -3.84 1.79 15.96
C THR A 39 -5.33 1.49 15.81
N PHE A 40 -6.02 2.14 14.88
CA PHE A 40 -7.47 2.04 14.72
C PHE A 40 -7.90 1.22 13.52
N PHE A 41 -6.98 0.88 12.62
CA PHE A 41 -7.27 0.14 11.39
C PHE A 41 -6.51 -1.17 11.39
N SER A 42 -7.15 -2.21 10.86
CA SER A 42 -6.52 -3.53 10.81
C SER A 42 -5.39 -3.58 9.78
N GLN A 43 -4.47 -4.51 9.98
CA GLN A 43 -3.37 -4.72 9.06
C GLN A 43 -3.86 -5.06 7.65
N GLU A 44 -4.91 -5.87 7.54
CA GLU A 44 -5.47 -6.28 6.25
C GLU A 44 -6.06 -5.10 5.49
N VAL A 45 -6.75 -4.20 6.19
CA VAL A 45 -7.34 -3.00 5.59
C VAL A 45 -6.26 -2.09 5.04
N VAL A 46 -5.23 -1.81 5.82
CA VAL A 46 -4.12 -0.94 5.42
C VAL A 46 -3.36 -1.57 4.25
N ALA A 47 -3.02 -2.85 4.36
CA ALA A 47 -2.29 -3.55 3.31
C ALA A 47 -3.07 -3.54 1.99
N GLY A 48 -4.40 -3.74 2.05
CA GLY A 48 -5.24 -3.72 0.86
C GLY A 48 -5.37 -2.35 0.22
N GLU A 49 -5.29 -1.28 0.99
CA GLU A 49 -5.37 0.08 0.46
C GLU A 49 -4.04 0.58 -0.10
N VAL A 50 -2.91 0.24 0.53
CA VAL A 50 -1.58 0.63 0.07
C VAL A 50 -1.14 -0.24 -1.10
N CYS A 51 -1.34 -1.54 -1.00
CA CYS A 51 -0.99 -2.52 -2.02
C CYS A 51 -2.23 -2.86 -2.85
N ASN A 52 -2.73 -1.88 -3.60
CA ASN A 52 -4.04 -1.95 -4.25
C ASN A 52 -4.01 -2.37 -5.73
N THR A 53 -2.84 -2.68 -6.27
CA THR A 53 -2.69 -3.12 -7.66
C THR A 53 -1.95 -4.44 -7.74
N PHE A 54 -2.07 -5.13 -8.89
CA PHE A 54 -1.34 -6.38 -9.11
C PHE A 54 0.18 -6.19 -9.08
N LEU A 55 0.68 -4.98 -9.31
CA LEU A 55 2.11 -4.66 -9.23
C LEU A 55 2.65 -4.86 -7.81
N ASP A 56 1.80 -4.76 -6.80
CA ASP A 56 2.17 -4.95 -5.40
C ASP A 56 2.31 -6.42 -5.00
N HIS A 57 2.02 -7.35 -5.91
CA HIS A 57 2.28 -8.78 -5.69
C HIS A 57 3.75 -9.16 -5.87
N ASN A 58 4.57 -8.23 -6.34
CA ASN A 58 6.00 -8.44 -6.57
C ASN A 58 6.78 -7.27 -5.97
N VAL A 59 7.87 -7.58 -5.27
CA VAL A 59 8.69 -6.57 -4.59
C VAL A 59 9.27 -5.56 -5.58
N VAL A 60 9.79 -6.04 -6.72
CA VAL A 60 10.42 -5.17 -7.72
C VAL A 60 9.41 -4.24 -8.38
N SER A 61 8.27 -4.76 -8.82
CA SER A 61 7.24 -3.95 -9.47
C SER A 61 6.57 -2.98 -8.49
N SER A 62 6.41 -3.37 -7.23
CA SER A 62 5.92 -2.49 -6.18
C SER A 62 6.90 -1.34 -5.95
N TRP A 63 8.20 -1.63 -5.88
CA TRP A 63 9.23 -0.62 -5.71
C TRP A 63 9.23 0.38 -6.88
N ILE A 64 9.14 -0.11 -8.12
CA ILE A 64 9.07 0.73 -9.32
C ILE A 64 7.83 1.62 -9.28
N LYS A 65 6.66 1.05 -8.94
CA LYS A 65 5.41 1.80 -8.79
C LYS A 65 5.58 2.99 -7.85
N ARG A 66 6.23 2.79 -6.71
CA ARG A 66 6.43 3.85 -5.72
C ARG A 66 7.45 4.89 -6.17
N LYS A 67 8.48 4.49 -6.88
CA LYS A 67 9.47 5.41 -7.46
C LYS A 67 8.83 6.32 -8.52
N LEU A 68 7.84 5.83 -9.25
CA LEU A 68 7.11 6.60 -10.25
C LEU A 68 6.04 7.53 -9.62
N GLY A 69 5.81 7.42 -8.31
CA GLY A 69 4.86 8.28 -7.61
C GLY A 69 3.42 7.77 -7.60
N PHE A 70 3.18 6.53 -7.99
CA PHE A 70 1.85 5.92 -7.96
C PHE A 70 1.52 5.36 -6.58
N CYS A 71 1.65 6.19 -5.56
CA CYS A 71 1.32 5.80 -4.19
C CYS A 71 -0.08 6.29 -3.84
N PRO A 72 -0.99 5.41 -3.37
CA PRO A 72 -2.31 5.86 -2.97
C PRO A 72 -2.22 6.76 -1.73
N SER A 73 -3.12 7.73 -1.67
CA SER A 73 -3.27 8.62 -0.52
C SER A 73 -4.33 8.06 0.42
N LEU A 74 -4.00 7.99 1.70
CA LEU A 74 -4.92 7.48 2.72
C LEU A 74 -5.41 8.64 3.59
N PRO A 75 -6.74 8.85 3.70
CA PRO A 75 -7.27 10.01 4.43
C PRO A 75 -7.00 9.98 5.93
N TYR A 76 -6.83 8.80 6.52
CA TYR A 76 -6.58 8.61 7.95
C TYR A 76 -5.09 8.58 8.31
N VAL A 77 -4.22 8.75 7.33
CA VAL A 77 -2.76 8.66 7.51
C VAL A 77 -2.11 9.98 7.14
N ARG A 78 -1.28 10.51 8.05
CA ARG A 78 -0.50 11.70 7.78
C ARG A 78 0.58 11.42 6.73
N GLU A 79 1.28 10.30 6.91
CA GLU A 79 2.26 9.80 5.95
C GLU A 79 2.49 8.30 6.20
N TYR A 80 3.05 7.61 5.22
CA TYR A 80 3.46 6.23 5.39
C TYR A 80 4.72 5.96 4.59
N GLN A 81 5.49 4.98 5.06
CA GLN A 81 6.72 4.54 4.41
C GLN A 81 6.60 3.06 4.06
N VAL A 82 7.07 2.70 2.89
CA VAL A 82 7.09 1.31 2.44
C VAL A 82 8.53 0.88 2.30
N THR A 83 8.89 -0.20 2.98
CA THR A 83 10.22 -0.79 2.92
C THR A 83 10.12 -2.26 2.53
N TYR A 84 11.23 -2.82 2.10
CA TYR A 84 11.29 -4.20 1.60
C TYR A 84 12.37 -4.94 2.40
N PRO A 85 12.02 -5.52 3.58
CA PRO A 85 13.00 -6.18 4.43
C PRO A 85 13.51 -7.50 3.86
N GLY A 86 12.86 -8.02 2.84
CA GLY A 86 13.27 -9.25 2.17
C GLY A 86 12.73 -9.31 0.75
N ILE A 87 13.15 -10.32 -0.02
CA ILE A 87 12.75 -10.47 -1.42
C ILE A 87 11.27 -10.86 -1.58
N HIS A 88 10.63 -11.30 -0.49
CA HIS A 88 9.22 -11.72 -0.47
C HIS A 88 8.37 -10.89 0.47
N LYS A 89 8.89 -9.81 1.03
CA LYS A 89 8.23 -9.08 2.11
C LYS A 89 8.07 -7.61 1.78
N ILE A 90 6.91 -7.05 2.15
CA ILE A 90 6.64 -5.62 2.14
C ILE A 90 6.34 -5.21 3.58
N HIS A 91 6.97 -4.15 4.05
CA HIS A 91 6.71 -3.57 5.35
C HIS A 91 6.21 -2.14 5.18
N ILE A 92 5.06 -1.85 5.79
CA ILE A 92 4.42 -0.53 5.75
C ILE A 92 4.46 0.06 7.15
N LYS A 93 5.07 1.22 7.29
CA LYS A 93 5.08 1.97 8.54
C LYS A 93 4.17 3.18 8.40
N LEU A 94 3.12 3.23 9.21
CA LEU A 94 2.13 4.29 9.19
C LEU A 94 2.38 5.33 10.28
N TYR A 95 2.04 6.58 9.94
CA TYR A 95 1.89 7.66 10.90
C TYR A 95 0.45 8.13 10.80
N GLU A 96 -0.43 7.54 11.61
CA GLU A 96 -1.86 7.85 11.57
C GLU A 96 -2.15 9.27 12.03
N LYS A 97 -3.16 9.90 11.44
CA LYS A 97 -3.69 11.16 11.92
C LYS A 97 -4.37 10.92 13.26
N LYS A 98 -4.18 11.86 14.19
CA LYS A 98 -4.77 11.75 15.50
C LYS A 98 -6.26 12.11 15.45
N MET A 99 -7.10 11.22 15.95
CA MET A 99 -8.52 11.49 16.16
C MET A 99 -8.66 12.38 17.39
N ILE A 100 -9.15 13.60 17.20
CA ILE A 100 -9.29 14.56 18.31
C ILE A 100 -10.67 14.57 18.92
N ALA A 101 -11.69 14.22 18.13
CA ALA A 101 -13.08 14.26 18.58
C ALA A 101 -13.96 13.43 17.66
N GLY A 102 -15.17 13.15 18.11
CA GLY A 102 -16.18 12.45 17.35
C GLY A 102 -17.55 13.05 17.55
N ILE A 103 -18.47 12.72 16.67
CA ILE A 103 -19.89 13.04 16.80
C ILE A 103 -20.71 11.78 16.65
N SER A 104 -21.85 11.73 17.34
CA SER A 104 -22.83 10.67 17.17
C SER A 104 -23.89 11.13 16.18
N TYR A 105 -24.07 10.33 15.11
CA TYR A 105 -25.02 10.66 14.05
C TYR A 105 -25.57 9.40 13.42
N MET A 106 -26.88 9.28 13.32
CA MET A 106 -27.58 8.14 12.70
C MET A 106 -27.10 6.77 13.20
N ASN A 107 -26.99 6.60 14.52
CA ASN A 107 -26.53 5.38 15.17
C ASN A 107 -25.08 5.01 14.85
N GLN A 108 -24.29 5.98 14.42
CA GLN A 108 -22.87 5.80 14.14
C GLN A 108 -22.05 6.87 14.87
N PHE A 109 -20.80 6.54 15.15
CA PHE A 109 -19.82 7.48 15.69
C PHE A 109 -18.85 7.86 14.58
N ILE A 110 -18.76 9.15 14.31
CA ILE A 110 -17.91 9.71 13.26
C ILE A 110 -16.75 10.44 13.92
N TYR A 111 -15.53 9.97 13.69
CA TYR A 111 -14.33 10.55 14.28
C TYR A 111 -13.54 11.35 13.25
N PHE A 112 -13.00 12.47 13.66
CA PHE A 112 -12.29 13.39 12.77
C PHE A 112 -11.02 13.94 13.42
N ASP A 113 -10.12 14.46 12.57
CA ASP A 113 -8.88 15.08 13.00
C ASP A 113 -9.04 16.58 13.29
N LYS A 114 -7.93 17.26 13.59
CA LYS A 114 -7.90 18.69 13.89
C LYS A 114 -8.39 19.57 12.73
N ASP A 115 -8.33 19.08 11.50
CA ASP A 115 -8.73 19.78 10.29
C ASP A 115 -10.19 19.47 9.89
N GLY A 116 -10.90 18.66 10.68
CA GLY A 116 -12.27 18.27 10.41
C GLY A 116 -12.42 17.16 9.38
N VAL A 117 -11.33 16.51 9.02
CA VAL A 117 -11.37 15.38 8.08
C VAL A 117 -11.85 14.13 8.82
N VAL A 118 -12.89 13.48 8.29
CA VAL A 118 -13.41 12.23 8.85
C VAL A 118 -12.38 11.11 8.65
N LEU A 119 -11.95 10.53 9.75
CA LEU A 119 -10.96 9.45 9.75
C LEU A 119 -11.60 8.07 9.86
N LYS A 120 -12.68 7.97 10.63
CA LYS A 120 -13.35 6.70 10.86
C LYS A 120 -14.81 6.91 11.17
N SER A 121 -15.66 6.04 10.65
CA SER A 121 -17.07 5.93 11.02
C SER A 121 -17.31 4.52 11.52
N THR A 122 -17.89 4.39 12.72
CA THR A 122 -18.07 3.08 13.35
C THR A 122 -19.36 3.06 14.17
N GLN A 123 -19.91 1.88 14.37
CA GLN A 123 -21.06 1.68 15.25
C GLN A 123 -20.65 1.59 16.71
N ASP A 124 -19.39 1.33 17.00
CA ASP A 124 -18.85 1.21 18.35
C ASP A 124 -18.07 2.44 18.74
N GLU A 125 -18.31 2.92 19.97
CA GLU A 125 -17.58 4.07 20.50
C GLU A 125 -16.12 3.73 20.76
N ILE A 126 -15.22 4.61 20.31
CA ILE A 126 -13.79 4.51 20.61
C ILE A 126 -13.51 5.22 21.92
N LYS A 127 -13.02 4.48 22.91
CA LYS A 127 -12.71 5.04 24.23
C LYS A 127 -11.53 6.00 24.15
N GLY A 128 -11.59 7.04 24.98
CA GLY A 128 -10.52 8.02 25.08
C GLY A 128 -10.59 9.15 24.08
N ILE A 129 -11.57 9.16 23.19
CA ILE A 129 -11.79 10.24 22.23
C ILE A 129 -13.09 10.97 22.62
N PRO A 130 -13.05 12.31 22.86
CA PRO A 130 -14.27 13.04 23.24
C PRO A 130 -15.31 13.02 22.13
N LEU A 131 -16.56 12.84 22.52
CA LEU A 131 -17.71 12.88 21.63
C LEU A 131 -18.49 14.17 21.85
N PHE A 132 -18.89 14.81 20.75
CA PHE A 132 -19.81 15.92 20.77
C PHE A 132 -21.20 15.41 20.39
N GLU A 133 -22.19 15.72 21.23
CA GLU A 133 -23.58 15.41 20.92
C GLU A 133 -24.19 16.51 20.06
N THR A 134 -24.93 16.09 19.03
CA THR A 134 -25.66 17.03 18.18
C THR A 134 -27.09 17.24 18.65
#